data_b9493142b41f7a61819bad3791e1eaa8
#
_entry.id   b9493142b41f7a61819bad3791e1eaa8
#
_cell.length_a   1.000
_cell.length_b   1.000
_cell.length_c   1.000
_cell.angle_alpha   90.00
_cell.angle_beta   90.00
_cell.angle_gamma   90.00
#
_symmetry.space_group_name_H-M   'P 1'
#
loop_
_entity.id
_entity.type
_entity.pdbx_description
1 polymer ?
#
loop_
_entity_poly.entity_id
_entity_poly.type
_entity_poly.pdbx_seq_one_letter_code
_entity_poly.pdbx_strand_id
1 'polypeptide(L)'
;MINFFKKTVQFAAAIPIALSFAIGAAQAEKIKIALAEAPSDELAAFFVALDRARANGLDYEWTAFSDEELAIQAVLSGQMDIGFGTPYAAMQRSKAPLRIIFQLSKLKFFPVTTTKYASLKDLDGEPILLHSRGGGTDSIANVIEDRLGMQFGKRSYVPGSSNRVAALLGGRADATIIDLSNKNKLMRSEAGENFNV
;
A
#
# COMPACT_ATOMS: atom_id res chain seq x y z
N MET A 1 -7.59 99.99 4.28
CA MET A 1 -6.75 98.86 3.86
C MET A 1 -7.27 97.61 4.56
N ILE A 2 -8.06 96.80 3.85
CA ILE A 2 -8.82 95.72 4.42
C ILE A 2 -8.19 94.44 3.91
N ASN A 3 -7.58 93.60 4.82
CA ASN A 3 -7.01 92.35 4.47
C ASN A 3 -8.06 91.22 4.63
N PHE A 4 -8.41 90.59 3.50
CA PHE A 4 -9.28 89.42 3.45
C PHE A 4 -8.46 88.16 3.68
N PHE A 5 -8.70 87.50 4.81
CA PHE A 5 -8.19 86.15 5.05
C PHE A 5 -9.11 85.12 4.36
N LYS A 6 -8.58 84.46 3.33
CA LYS A 6 -9.22 83.27 2.75
C LYS A 6 -8.92 82.05 3.59
N LYS A 7 -9.95 81.54 4.24
CA LYS A 7 -9.89 80.21 4.89
C LYS A 7 -10.09 79.11 3.83
N THR A 8 -9.04 78.35 3.58
CA THR A 8 -9.11 77.14 2.76
C THR A 8 -9.62 76.00 3.61
N VAL A 9 -10.81 75.50 3.31
CA VAL A 9 -11.36 74.28 3.95
C VAL A 9 -10.81 73.11 3.18
N GLN A 10 -9.94 72.32 3.84
CA GLN A 10 -9.48 71.06 3.33
C GLN A 10 -10.52 69.98 3.64
N PHE A 11 -11.16 69.44 2.61
CA PHE A 11 -11.98 68.26 2.67
C PHE A 11 -11.02 67.03 2.73
N ALA A 12 -10.91 66.40 3.89
CA ALA A 12 -10.28 65.12 4.01
C ALA A 12 -11.24 64.03 3.49
N ALA A 13 -10.96 63.53 2.29
CA ALA A 13 -11.68 62.39 1.74
C ALA A 13 -11.25 61.12 2.51
N ALA A 14 -12.13 60.63 3.36
CA ALA A 14 -11.96 59.32 3.98
C ALA A 14 -12.18 58.24 2.91
N ILE A 15 -11.09 57.57 2.49
CA ILE A 15 -11.15 56.40 1.65
C ILE A 15 -11.52 55.20 2.55
N PRO A 16 -12.67 54.54 2.36
CA PRO A 16 -12.94 53.29 3.07
C PRO A 16 -12.01 52.21 2.53
N ILE A 17 -11.03 51.78 3.35
CA ILE A 17 -10.25 50.59 3.09
C ILE A 17 -11.20 49.41 3.27
N ALA A 18 -11.81 48.94 2.19
CA ALA A 18 -12.50 47.66 2.15
C ALA A 18 -11.44 46.57 2.28
N LEU A 19 -11.23 46.09 3.51
CA LEU A 19 -10.47 44.89 3.79
C LEU A 19 -11.26 43.72 3.21
N SER A 20 -11.04 43.42 1.94
CA SER A 20 -11.51 42.18 1.33
C SER A 20 -10.75 41.03 1.99
N PHE A 21 -11.32 40.44 3.03
CA PHE A 21 -10.94 39.12 3.47
C PHE A 21 -11.27 38.16 2.32
N ALA A 22 -10.31 37.95 1.44
CA ALA A 22 -10.29 36.79 0.58
C ALA A 22 -10.15 35.57 1.52
N ILE A 23 -11.30 35.04 1.99
CA ILE A 23 -11.37 33.70 2.53
C ILE A 23 -11.08 32.81 1.32
N GLY A 24 -9.79 32.62 1.04
CA GLY A 24 -9.36 31.56 0.16
C GLY A 24 -9.91 30.29 0.81
N ALA A 25 -10.94 29.69 0.21
CA ALA A 25 -11.31 28.33 0.55
C ALA A 25 -10.01 27.53 0.44
N ALA A 26 -9.44 27.15 1.58
CA ALA A 26 -8.33 26.21 1.61
C ALA A 26 -8.87 24.95 0.96
N GLN A 27 -8.59 24.81 -0.33
CA GLN A 27 -8.94 23.61 -1.06
C GLN A 27 -8.11 22.52 -0.39
N ALA A 28 -8.78 21.62 0.32
CA ALA A 28 -8.10 20.53 0.99
C ALA A 28 -7.24 19.83 -0.06
N GLU A 29 -5.94 19.77 0.20
CA GLU A 29 -5.01 19.12 -0.72
C GLU A 29 -5.44 17.68 -0.89
N LYS A 30 -5.48 17.23 -2.15
CA LYS A 30 -5.87 15.87 -2.50
C LYS A 30 -4.88 14.88 -1.91
N ILE A 31 -5.38 13.93 -1.13
CA ILE A 31 -4.53 12.87 -0.53
C ILE A 31 -4.08 11.89 -1.61
N LYS A 32 -2.78 11.69 -1.72
CA LYS A 32 -2.14 10.76 -2.66
C LYS A 32 -1.85 9.43 -1.98
N ILE A 33 -2.42 8.36 -2.50
CA ILE A 33 -2.35 7.03 -1.92
C ILE A 33 -1.53 6.09 -2.82
N ALA A 34 -0.44 5.52 -2.30
CA ALA A 34 0.34 4.49 -2.95
C ALA A 34 -0.24 3.11 -2.65
N LEU A 35 -0.59 2.34 -3.66
CA LEU A 35 -0.94 0.92 -3.53
C LEU A 35 0.28 0.07 -3.90
N ALA A 36 0.58 -0.93 -3.07
CA ALA A 36 1.73 -1.83 -3.27
C ALA A 36 1.51 -2.87 -4.38
N GLU A 37 0.34 -2.88 -4.99
CA GLU A 37 -0.05 -3.77 -6.09
C GLU A 37 -1.24 -3.20 -6.86
N ALA A 38 -1.58 -3.80 -7.98
CA ALA A 38 -2.80 -3.49 -8.70
C ALA A 38 -4.04 -3.80 -7.84
N PRO A 39 -5.16 -3.06 -8.00
CA PRO A 39 -6.40 -3.33 -7.29
C PRO A 39 -6.83 -4.79 -7.41
N SER A 40 -7.15 -5.38 -6.27
CA SER A 40 -7.57 -6.78 -6.13
C SER A 40 -8.77 -6.89 -5.18
N ASP A 41 -9.35 -8.08 -5.07
CA ASP A 41 -10.41 -8.36 -4.10
C ASP A 41 -9.96 -8.19 -2.64
N GLU A 42 -8.67 -8.31 -2.36
CA GLU A 42 -8.09 -8.03 -1.04
C GLU A 42 -8.25 -6.57 -0.63
N LEU A 43 -8.27 -5.66 -1.61
CA LEU A 43 -8.43 -4.22 -1.41
C LEU A 43 -9.90 -3.75 -1.42
N ALA A 44 -10.86 -4.65 -1.66
CA ALA A 44 -12.27 -4.26 -1.81
C ALA A 44 -12.81 -3.46 -0.62
N ALA A 45 -12.52 -3.90 0.61
CA ALA A 45 -12.97 -3.18 1.81
C ALA A 45 -12.32 -1.79 1.93
N PHE A 46 -11.06 -1.64 1.50
CA PHE A 46 -10.37 -0.37 1.47
C PHE A 46 -11.00 0.60 0.46
N PHE A 47 -11.31 0.14 -0.75
CA PHE A 47 -11.99 0.97 -1.75
C PHE A 47 -13.39 1.40 -1.32
N VAL A 48 -14.17 0.50 -0.69
CA VAL A 48 -15.46 0.86 -0.11
C VAL A 48 -15.32 1.94 0.97
N ALA A 49 -14.27 1.86 1.80
CA ALA A 49 -14.01 2.89 2.80
C ALA A 49 -13.60 4.23 2.16
N LEU A 50 -12.80 4.22 1.09
CA LEU A 50 -12.42 5.41 0.32
C LEU A 50 -13.64 6.07 -0.34
N ASP A 51 -14.55 5.30 -0.93
CA ASP A 51 -15.77 5.83 -1.54
C ASP A 51 -16.67 6.52 -0.49
N ARG A 52 -16.79 5.92 0.69
CA ARG A 52 -17.50 6.56 1.82
C ARG A 52 -16.80 7.83 2.30
N ALA A 53 -15.47 7.83 2.37
CA ALA A 53 -14.69 9.01 2.74
C ALA A 53 -14.88 10.14 1.71
N ARG A 54 -14.90 9.82 0.41
CA ARG A 54 -15.18 10.78 -0.66
C ARG A 54 -16.59 11.39 -0.53
N ALA A 55 -17.60 10.57 -0.21
CA ALA A 55 -18.96 11.05 0.04
C ALA A 55 -19.04 11.99 1.25
N ASN A 56 -18.07 11.94 2.17
CA ASN A 56 -17.92 12.85 3.31
C ASN A 56 -16.92 13.98 3.07
N GLY A 57 -16.55 14.25 1.81
CA GLY A 57 -15.75 15.40 1.43
C GLY A 57 -14.24 15.18 1.39
N LEU A 58 -13.74 13.95 1.56
CA LEU A 58 -12.34 13.63 1.36
C LEU A 58 -12.02 13.56 -0.13
N ASP A 59 -11.09 14.39 -0.63
CA ASP A 59 -10.55 14.24 -1.99
C ASP A 59 -9.28 13.40 -1.96
N TYR A 60 -9.18 12.43 -2.85
CA TYR A 60 -8.02 11.55 -2.94
C TYR A 60 -7.78 11.07 -4.37
N GLU A 61 -6.56 10.68 -4.62
CA GLU A 61 -6.16 9.90 -5.80
C GLU A 61 -5.27 8.74 -5.34
N TRP A 62 -5.19 7.71 -6.16
CA TRP A 62 -4.31 6.59 -5.87
C TRP A 62 -3.49 6.18 -7.09
N THR A 63 -2.32 5.63 -6.81
CA THR A 63 -1.41 5.07 -7.83
C THR A 63 -1.01 3.66 -7.40
N ALA A 64 -1.18 2.70 -8.30
CA ALA A 64 -0.67 1.35 -8.10
C ALA A 64 0.78 1.26 -8.57
N PHE A 65 1.65 0.80 -7.70
CA PHE A 65 3.05 0.53 -8.00
C PHE A 65 3.23 -0.94 -8.38
N SER A 66 4.30 -1.25 -9.09
CA SER A 66 4.60 -2.63 -9.52
C SER A 66 5.00 -3.54 -8.36
N ASP A 67 5.45 -2.96 -7.25
CA ASP A 67 5.84 -3.68 -6.05
C ASP A 67 5.78 -2.79 -4.80
N GLU A 68 5.89 -3.44 -3.65
CA GLU A 68 5.76 -2.82 -2.33
C GLU A 68 6.92 -1.88 -1.99
N GLU A 69 8.13 -2.16 -2.46
CA GLU A 69 9.31 -1.31 -2.21
C GLU A 69 9.14 0.06 -2.86
N LEU A 70 8.68 0.11 -4.11
CA LEU A 70 8.42 1.36 -4.83
C LEU A 70 7.31 2.18 -4.18
N ALA A 71 6.23 1.54 -3.71
CA ALA A 71 5.17 2.22 -2.97
C ALA A 71 5.68 2.85 -1.68
N ILE A 72 6.52 2.12 -0.92
CA ILE A 72 7.15 2.62 0.30
C ILE A 72 8.10 3.79 0.00
N GLN A 73 8.92 3.70 -1.04
CA GLN A 73 9.83 4.77 -1.46
C GLN A 73 9.07 6.03 -1.86
N ALA A 74 7.92 5.90 -2.55
CA ALA A 74 7.08 7.02 -2.92
C ALA A 74 6.52 7.77 -1.69
N VAL A 75 6.18 7.05 -0.62
CA VAL A 75 5.77 7.67 0.65
C VAL A 75 6.96 8.31 1.37
N LEU A 76 8.09 7.63 1.44
CA LEU A 76 9.29 8.15 2.11
C LEU A 76 9.85 9.42 1.44
N SER A 77 9.71 9.54 0.13
CA SER A 77 10.13 10.73 -0.63
C SER A 77 9.12 11.87 -0.59
N GLY A 78 7.94 11.68 0.00
CA GLY A 78 6.87 12.66 0.00
C GLY A 78 6.12 12.78 -1.35
N GLN A 79 6.37 11.88 -2.28
CA GLN A 79 5.61 11.82 -3.53
C GLN A 79 4.17 11.35 -3.30
N MET A 80 3.97 10.50 -2.31
CA MET A 80 2.69 10.00 -1.82
C MET A 80 2.55 10.27 -0.33
N ASP A 81 1.32 10.51 0.14
CA ASP A 81 1.03 10.86 1.54
C ASP A 81 0.81 9.62 2.39
N ILE A 82 0.16 8.59 1.81
CA ILE A 82 -0.20 7.35 2.49
C ILE A 82 0.18 6.17 1.59
N GLY A 83 0.69 5.10 2.19
CA GLY A 83 0.95 3.83 1.53
C GLY A 83 0.04 2.72 2.06
N PHE A 84 -0.47 1.89 1.16
CA PHE A 84 -1.13 0.64 1.50
C PHE A 84 -0.21 -0.53 1.17
N GLY A 85 0.12 -1.36 2.18
CA GLY A 85 1.02 -2.50 2.04
C GLY A 85 1.43 -3.09 3.38
N THR A 86 2.51 -3.86 3.40
CA THR A 86 3.10 -4.48 4.60
C THR A 86 4.47 -3.88 4.94
N PRO A 87 4.54 -2.65 5.48
CA PRO A 87 5.78 -1.88 5.59
C PRO A 87 6.74 -2.38 6.69
N TYR A 88 6.41 -3.44 7.43
CA TYR A 88 7.15 -3.89 8.61
C TYR A 88 8.63 -4.14 8.35
N ALA A 89 8.96 -4.83 7.25
CA ALA A 89 10.34 -5.14 6.89
C ALA A 89 11.14 -3.87 6.55
N ALA A 90 10.53 -2.92 5.84
CA ALA A 90 11.15 -1.64 5.55
C ALA A 90 11.39 -0.82 6.83
N MET A 91 10.39 -0.76 7.72
CA MET A 91 10.53 -0.07 9.02
C MET A 91 11.64 -0.66 9.88
N GLN A 92 11.78 -1.98 9.93
CA GLN A 92 12.81 -2.66 10.73
C GLN A 92 14.21 -2.50 10.13
N ARG A 93 14.36 -2.67 8.81
CA ARG A 93 15.68 -2.64 8.14
C ARG A 93 16.24 -1.24 7.99
N SER A 94 15.43 -0.29 7.55
CA SER A 94 15.87 1.06 7.22
C SER A 94 15.60 2.07 8.34
N LYS A 95 14.95 1.67 9.44
CA LYS A 95 14.44 2.58 10.47
C LYS A 95 13.65 3.74 9.86
N ALA A 96 12.92 3.43 8.77
CA ALA A 96 12.18 4.41 8.00
C ALA A 96 11.21 5.19 8.90
N PRO A 97 11.08 6.52 8.76
CA PRO A 97 10.21 7.34 9.59
C PRO A 97 8.74 7.19 9.19
N LEU A 98 8.29 5.96 9.03
CA LEU A 98 6.90 5.59 8.73
C LEU A 98 6.10 5.38 10.01
N ARG A 99 4.80 5.65 9.92
CA ARG A 99 3.84 5.34 10.98
C ARG A 99 2.71 4.51 10.41
N ILE A 100 2.36 3.43 11.11
CA ILE A 100 1.15 2.67 10.80
C ILE A 100 -0.02 3.43 11.40
N ILE A 101 -0.91 3.94 10.55
CA ILE A 101 -2.09 4.71 10.99
C ILE A 101 -3.29 3.82 11.30
N PHE A 102 -3.44 2.70 10.62
CA PHE A 102 -4.42 1.66 10.93
C PHE A 102 -4.03 0.33 10.30
N GLN A 103 -4.63 -0.74 10.78
CA GLN A 103 -4.50 -2.08 10.21
C GLN A 103 -5.84 -2.50 9.63
N LEU A 104 -5.89 -2.73 8.32
CA LEU A 104 -7.12 -3.10 7.61
C LEU A 104 -7.59 -4.52 7.97
N SER A 105 -6.65 -5.45 8.08
CA SER A 105 -6.93 -6.85 8.41
C SER A 105 -5.77 -7.50 9.15
N LYS A 106 -6.02 -8.62 9.81
CA LYS A 106 -4.95 -9.53 10.24
C LYS A 106 -4.51 -10.32 9.01
N LEU A 107 -3.32 -10.02 8.50
CA LEU A 107 -2.74 -10.77 7.40
C LEU A 107 -2.53 -12.22 7.83
N LYS A 108 -3.20 -13.13 7.12
CA LYS A 108 -3.00 -14.56 7.25
C LYS A 108 -2.46 -15.08 5.93
N PHE A 109 -1.20 -15.42 5.94
CA PHE A 109 -0.52 -16.02 4.80
C PHE A 109 -0.23 -17.48 5.07
N PHE A 110 -0.27 -18.27 4.01
CA PHE A 110 -0.10 -19.71 4.04
C PHE A 110 0.93 -20.11 2.99
N PRO A 111 1.98 -20.84 3.39
CA PRO A 111 2.79 -21.56 2.43
C PRO A 111 1.91 -22.59 1.72
N VAL A 112 2.05 -22.68 0.41
CA VAL A 112 1.35 -23.65 -0.42
C VAL A 112 2.35 -24.30 -1.35
N THR A 113 2.30 -25.61 -1.45
CA THR A 113 3.17 -26.41 -2.31
C THR A 113 2.35 -27.36 -3.16
N THR A 114 2.90 -27.80 -4.29
CA THR A 114 2.38 -29.01 -4.95
C THR A 114 2.56 -30.23 -4.04
N THR A 115 1.78 -31.29 -4.25
CA THR A 115 1.89 -32.56 -3.49
C THR A 115 3.21 -33.29 -3.71
N LYS A 116 4.09 -32.80 -4.58
CA LYS A 116 5.49 -33.22 -4.71
C LYS A 116 6.25 -33.14 -3.38
N TYR A 117 5.91 -32.17 -2.54
CA TYR A 117 6.55 -31.92 -1.25
C TYR A 117 5.62 -32.31 -0.10
N ALA A 118 6.03 -33.26 0.74
CA ALA A 118 5.26 -33.73 1.89
C ALA A 118 5.32 -32.75 3.08
N SER A 119 6.36 -31.94 3.16
CA SER A 119 6.59 -30.97 4.23
C SER A 119 7.30 -29.71 3.72
N LEU A 120 7.28 -28.61 4.52
CA LEU A 120 8.05 -27.42 4.19
C LEU A 120 9.57 -27.63 4.17
N LYS A 121 10.07 -28.63 4.90
CA LYS A 121 11.51 -28.95 4.89
C LYS A 121 11.97 -29.54 3.55
N ASP A 122 11.07 -30.14 2.80
CA ASP A 122 11.39 -30.70 1.47
C ASP A 122 11.66 -29.60 0.44
N LEU A 123 11.40 -28.33 0.82
CA LEU A 123 11.72 -27.15 0.03
C LEU A 123 13.15 -26.63 0.24
N ASP A 124 13.98 -27.33 1.00
CA ASP A 124 15.39 -26.94 1.18
C ASP A 124 16.14 -26.99 -0.16
N GLY A 125 16.69 -25.86 -0.58
CA GLY A 125 17.31 -25.68 -1.89
C GLY A 125 16.33 -25.51 -3.07
N GLU A 126 15.03 -25.67 -2.86
CA GLU A 126 14.00 -25.60 -3.92
C GLU A 126 13.50 -24.17 -4.17
N PRO A 127 13.09 -23.86 -5.42
CA PRO A 127 12.63 -22.52 -5.75
C PRO A 127 11.29 -22.17 -5.09
N ILE A 128 11.12 -20.90 -4.73
CA ILE A 128 9.87 -20.36 -4.20
C ILE A 128 9.44 -19.07 -4.92
N LEU A 129 8.13 -18.91 -5.09
CA LEU A 129 7.51 -17.73 -5.69
C LEU A 129 6.92 -16.83 -4.60
N LEU A 130 7.36 -15.57 -4.54
CA LEU A 130 7.01 -14.59 -3.50
C LEU A 130 6.41 -13.34 -4.12
N HIS A 131 5.87 -12.42 -3.31
CA HIS A 131 5.24 -11.18 -3.80
C HIS A 131 6.28 -10.17 -4.32
N SER A 132 7.15 -9.72 -3.46
CA SER A 132 8.21 -8.76 -3.75
C SER A 132 9.41 -8.96 -2.83
N ARG A 133 10.57 -8.52 -3.29
CA ARG A 133 11.80 -8.56 -2.48
C ARG A 133 11.65 -7.65 -1.25
N GLY A 134 11.91 -8.20 -0.09
CA GLY A 134 11.81 -7.47 1.18
C GLY A 134 10.38 -7.16 1.62
N GLY A 135 9.36 -7.60 0.90
CA GLY A 135 7.95 -7.49 1.29
C GLY A 135 7.50 -8.53 2.30
N GLY A 136 6.18 -8.58 2.56
CA GLY A 136 5.62 -9.46 3.60
C GLY A 136 5.91 -10.94 3.40
N THR A 137 5.71 -11.47 2.18
CA THR A 137 5.94 -12.90 1.91
C THR A 137 7.42 -13.27 1.92
N ASP A 138 8.31 -12.36 1.52
CA ASP A 138 9.76 -12.56 1.60
C ASP A 138 10.22 -12.60 3.08
N SER A 139 9.63 -11.77 3.92
CA SER A 139 9.88 -11.79 5.37
C SER A 139 9.38 -13.08 6.02
N ILE A 140 8.22 -13.60 5.58
CA ILE A 140 7.70 -14.89 6.06
C ILE A 140 8.62 -16.03 5.62
N ALA A 141 9.13 -16.01 4.38
CA ALA A 141 10.09 -17.00 3.90
C ALA A 141 11.35 -17.01 4.77
N ASN A 142 11.91 -15.84 5.14
CA ASN A 142 13.05 -15.76 6.06
C ASN A 142 12.73 -16.40 7.43
N VAL A 143 11.53 -16.15 7.97
CA VAL A 143 11.11 -16.75 9.25
C VAL A 143 10.99 -18.29 9.14
N ILE A 144 10.52 -18.80 8.00
CA ILE A 144 10.44 -20.24 7.75
C ILE A 144 11.86 -20.84 7.71
N GLU A 145 12.77 -20.22 6.97
CA GLU A 145 14.17 -20.65 6.91
C GLU A 145 14.82 -20.71 8.28
N ASP A 146 14.70 -19.64 9.07
CA ASP A 146 15.25 -19.55 10.41
C ASP A 146 14.67 -20.61 11.35
N ARG A 147 13.35 -20.84 11.27
CA ARG A 147 12.68 -21.79 12.18
C ARG A 147 12.89 -23.24 11.85
N LEU A 148 13.02 -23.57 10.57
CA LEU A 148 13.16 -24.93 10.09
C LEU A 148 14.62 -25.33 9.85
N GLY A 149 15.56 -24.37 9.89
CA GLY A 149 16.97 -24.59 9.60
C GLY A 149 17.19 -25.01 8.15
N MET A 150 16.47 -24.41 7.22
CA MET A 150 16.52 -24.66 5.79
C MET A 150 16.77 -23.37 5.02
N GLN A 151 17.02 -23.46 3.73
CA GLN A 151 17.11 -22.30 2.84
C GLN A 151 16.36 -22.57 1.54
N PHE A 152 15.44 -21.67 1.19
CA PHE A 152 14.87 -21.72 -0.15
C PHE A 152 15.96 -21.48 -1.21
N GLY A 153 15.84 -22.15 -2.32
CA GLY A 153 16.70 -21.93 -3.47
C GLY A 153 16.40 -20.58 -4.15
N LYS A 154 16.14 -20.61 -5.46
CA LYS A 154 15.83 -19.36 -6.20
C LYS A 154 14.50 -18.74 -5.72
N ARG A 155 14.57 -17.50 -5.23
CA ARG A 155 13.39 -16.68 -4.98
C ARG A 155 13.01 -15.90 -6.23
N SER A 156 11.80 -16.08 -6.71
CA SER A 156 11.20 -15.31 -7.81
C SER A 156 10.06 -14.47 -7.27
N TYR A 157 9.79 -13.32 -7.90
CA TYR A 157 8.84 -12.35 -7.36
C TYR A 157 7.73 -12.08 -8.38
N VAL A 158 6.48 -12.30 -7.94
CA VAL A 158 5.26 -12.05 -8.72
C VAL A 158 4.23 -11.41 -7.78
N PRO A 159 3.93 -10.11 -7.95
CA PRO A 159 2.94 -9.40 -7.17
C PRO A 159 1.54 -10.01 -7.32
N GLY A 160 0.76 -9.94 -6.24
CA GLY A 160 -0.61 -10.47 -6.17
C GLY A 160 -0.67 -11.98 -5.90
N SER A 161 -1.41 -12.39 -4.85
CA SER A 161 -1.58 -13.81 -4.50
C SER A 161 -2.30 -14.58 -5.61
N SER A 162 -3.28 -13.96 -6.29
CA SER A 162 -4.00 -14.58 -7.40
C SER A 162 -3.08 -14.94 -8.58
N ASN A 163 -2.10 -14.08 -8.90
CA ASN A 163 -1.11 -14.35 -9.94
C ASN A 163 -0.20 -15.52 -9.58
N ARG A 164 0.17 -15.64 -8.31
CA ARG A 164 0.98 -16.76 -7.81
C ARG A 164 0.19 -18.07 -7.80
N VAL A 165 -1.11 -18.03 -7.47
CA VAL A 165 -2.00 -19.18 -7.62
C VAL A 165 -2.09 -19.62 -9.09
N ALA A 166 -2.24 -18.66 -10.01
CA ALA A 166 -2.23 -18.98 -11.44
C ALA A 166 -0.90 -19.61 -11.91
N ALA A 167 0.22 -19.21 -11.31
CA ALA A 167 1.51 -19.82 -11.59
C ALA A 167 1.60 -21.28 -11.08
N LEU A 168 1.07 -21.58 -9.88
CA LEU A 168 0.95 -22.95 -9.36
C LEU A 168 0.07 -23.82 -10.27
N LEU A 169 -1.14 -23.35 -10.58
CA LEU A 169 -2.08 -24.08 -11.45
C LEU A 169 -1.53 -24.33 -12.85
N GLY A 170 -0.73 -23.40 -13.36
CA GLY A 170 -0.05 -23.52 -14.66
C GLY A 170 1.25 -24.31 -14.64
N GLY A 171 1.64 -24.92 -13.51
CA GLY A 171 2.89 -25.68 -13.37
C GLY A 171 4.17 -24.84 -13.54
N ARG A 172 4.08 -23.51 -13.33
CA ARG A 172 5.22 -22.59 -13.45
C ARG A 172 5.94 -22.35 -12.12
N ALA A 173 5.34 -22.82 -11.04
CA ALA A 173 5.92 -22.82 -9.70
C ALA A 173 5.37 -24.01 -8.91
N ASP A 174 6.17 -24.55 -8.00
CA ASP A 174 5.79 -25.64 -7.11
C ASP A 174 5.52 -25.17 -5.68
N ALA A 175 5.99 -23.97 -5.31
CA ALA A 175 5.84 -23.44 -3.95
C ALA A 175 5.62 -21.93 -3.98
N THR A 176 4.74 -21.43 -3.10
CA THR A 176 4.49 -20.00 -2.89
C THR A 176 3.93 -19.74 -1.49
N ILE A 177 3.74 -18.46 -1.16
CA ILE A 177 3.04 -18.00 0.05
C ILE A 177 1.89 -17.11 -0.40
N ILE A 178 0.64 -17.46 -0.06
CA ILE A 178 -0.58 -16.76 -0.47
C ILE A 178 -1.45 -16.40 0.73
N ASP A 179 -2.34 -15.42 0.54
CA ASP A 179 -3.32 -15.02 1.55
C ASP A 179 -4.44 -16.05 1.76
N LEU A 180 -5.24 -15.82 2.81
CA LEU A 180 -6.34 -16.71 3.19
C LEU A 180 -7.41 -16.84 2.10
N SER A 181 -7.77 -15.74 1.40
CA SER A 181 -8.81 -15.76 0.38
C SER A 181 -8.40 -16.64 -0.80
N ASN A 182 -7.19 -16.41 -1.31
CA ASN A 182 -6.62 -17.17 -2.41
C ASN A 182 -6.34 -18.63 -2.03
N LYS A 183 -5.87 -18.88 -0.78
CA LYS A 183 -5.77 -20.24 -0.26
C LYS A 183 -7.13 -20.96 -0.30
N ASN A 184 -8.19 -20.32 0.21
CA ASN A 184 -9.51 -20.94 0.23
C ASN A 184 -10.08 -21.17 -1.18
N LYS A 185 -9.85 -20.24 -2.11
CA LYS A 185 -10.23 -20.42 -3.53
C LYS A 185 -9.53 -21.62 -4.15
N LEU A 186 -8.21 -21.73 -3.95
CA LEU A 186 -7.40 -22.83 -4.47
C LEU A 186 -7.88 -24.17 -3.91
N MET A 187 -8.01 -24.30 -2.59
CA MET A 187 -8.37 -25.56 -1.93
C MET A 187 -9.81 -26.00 -2.22
N ARG A 188 -10.71 -25.11 -2.66
CA ARG A 188 -12.07 -25.45 -3.09
C ARG A 188 -12.18 -25.70 -4.59
N SER A 189 -11.14 -25.46 -5.36
CA SER A 189 -11.12 -25.77 -6.79
C SER A 189 -10.92 -27.26 -7.02
N GLU A 190 -11.26 -27.74 -8.23
CA GLU A 190 -11.01 -29.13 -8.63
C GLU A 190 -9.52 -29.53 -8.54
N ALA A 191 -8.62 -28.55 -8.67
CA ALA A 191 -7.19 -28.80 -8.56
C ALA A 191 -6.69 -28.78 -7.11
N GLY A 192 -7.56 -28.50 -6.11
CA GLY A 192 -7.15 -28.31 -4.71
C GLY A 192 -6.42 -29.51 -4.10
N GLU A 193 -6.78 -30.73 -4.52
CA GLU A 193 -6.13 -31.98 -4.07
C GLU A 193 -4.67 -32.12 -4.49
N ASN A 194 -4.21 -31.33 -5.48
CA ASN A 194 -2.83 -31.35 -5.96
C ASN A 194 -1.90 -30.44 -5.13
N PHE A 195 -2.41 -29.84 -4.06
CA PHE A 195 -1.66 -28.86 -3.26
C PHE A 195 -1.74 -29.18 -1.76
N ASN A 196 -0.63 -28.91 -1.07
CA ASN A 196 -0.50 -28.94 0.40
C ASN A 196 -0.43 -27.50 0.94
N VAL A 197 -0.97 -27.31 2.20
CA VAL A 197 -0.99 -26.02 2.90
C VAL A 197 -0.45 -26.17 4.31
#